data_3b07b747536595d1f36dafdd8b129ea9
#
_entry.id   3b07b747536595d1f36dafdd8b129ea9
#
_cell.length_a   1.000
_cell.length_b   1.000
_cell.length_c   1.000
_cell.angle_alpha   90.00
_cell.angle_beta   90.00
_cell.angle_gamma   90.00
#
_symmetry.space_group_name_H-M   'P 1'
#
loop_
_entity.id
_entity.type
_entity.pdbx_description
1 polymer ?
#
loop_
_entity_poly.entity_id
_entity_poly.type
_entity_poly.pdbx_seq_one_letter_code
_entity_poly.pdbx_strand_id
1 'polypeptide(L)'
;MVPKERLMTALRKEKPDRLPISVHQWQAFHLDSYLNGISALEAFQKFGMDAQIQYFGDVGQTALVDCDFAKHSTPEWRDDVTRVSIDPDNRVTHHVIQTPVGALTYKTRGDRKTTWITEYIIKRDEDIELLDKYMPVGKLDLAAVQAVYDEVGDKGIVRGFVWGDQAGCWQHACCLMDVTELIMRCIDKPDWVHRLLAILLNKKLHFIESMKGAKFDLVETGGGAGSSTVISPSLHREFCTPYDAKMHDALHNLGFTVVYHTCGGTRGIEELIVANHADASETLAPLSIGGNQEPWELKRKLAGRLAMIGGIDQFSVLTSGPPAKIREAVHTLFERVGPEGGYICAPCDHFFDTPPENIQVMADAARECTYN
;
A
#
# COMPACT_ATOMS: atom_id res chain seq x y z
N MET A 1 7.88 12.61 -23.10
CA MET A 1 6.67 11.91 -22.63
C MET A 1 5.96 12.76 -21.58
N VAL A 2 4.62 12.72 -21.53
CA VAL A 2 3.87 13.27 -20.39
C VAL A 2 4.02 12.34 -19.17
N PRO A 3 3.77 12.80 -17.93
CA PRO A 3 3.95 11.99 -16.71
C PRO A 3 3.21 10.64 -16.74
N LYS A 4 1.95 10.63 -17.18
CA LYS A 4 1.18 9.39 -17.32
C LYS A 4 1.84 8.38 -18.25
N GLU A 5 2.23 8.81 -19.43
CA GLU A 5 2.90 7.95 -20.43
C GLU A 5 4.22 7.39 -19.86
N ARG A 6 5.00 8.23 -19.15
CA ARG A 6 6.28 7.84 -18.55
C ARG A 6 6.11 6.75 -17.50
N LEU A 7 5.15 6.92 -16.58
CA LEU A 7 4.84 5.92 -15.56
C LEU A 7 4.34 4.61 -16.18
N MET A 8 3.40 4.71 -17.12
CA MET A 8 2.85 3.52 -17.79
C MET A 8 3.90 2.78 -18.64
N THR A 9 4.85 3.49 -19.25
CA THR A 9 5.99 2.87 -19.95
C THR A 9 6.85 2.06 -18.99
N ALA A 10 7.19 2.63 -17.82
CA ALA A 10 7.93 1.90 -16.79
C ALA A 10 7.14 0.69 -16.25
N LEU A 11 5.83 0.83 -16.02
CA LEU A 11 4.99 -0.28 -15.57
C LEU A 11 4.92 -1.43 -16.60
N ARG A 12 5.03 -1.13 -17.90
CA ARG A 12 5.17 -2.14 -18.96
C ARG A 12 6.57 -2.75 -19.07
N LYS A 13 7.47 -2.40 -18.14
CA LYS A 13 8.88 -2.86 -18.10
C LYS A 13 9.72 -2.36 -19.29
N GLU A 14 9.34 -1.21 -19.83
CA GLU A 14 10.01 -0.52 -20.93
C GLU A 14 10.82 0.66 -20.41
N LYS A 15 11.67 1.24 -21.29
CA LYS A 15 12.46 2.45 -21.00
C LYS A 15 11.67 3.70 -21.37
N PRO A 16 11.34 4.59 -20.43
CA PRO A 16 10.77 5.91 -20.75
C PRO A 16 11.86 6.90 -21.19
N ASP A 17 11.49 8.15 -21.44
CA ASP A 17 12.41 9.22 -21.81
C ASP A 17 13.43 9.57 -20.71
N ARG A 18 13.02 9.50 -19.45
CA ARG A 18 13.83 9.72 -18.26
C ARG A 18 13.35 8.84 -17.11
N LEU A 19 14.12 8.78 -16.04
CA LEU A 19 13.71 8.10 -14.81
C LEU A 19 12.39 8.70 -14.28
N PRO A 20 11.30 7.90 -14.20
CA PRO A 20 10.09 8.33 -13.50
C PRO A 20 10.38 8.53 -12.03
N ILE A 21 9.88 9.63 -11.46
CA ILE A 21 10.05 9.97 -10.05
C ILE A 21 8.70 10.27 -9.44
N SER A 22 8.38 9.60 -8.35
CA SER A 22 7.12 9.75 -7.65
C SER A 22 7.30 9.62 -6.15
N VAL A 23 6.21 9.67 -5.40
CA VAL A 23 6.13 9.25 -4.00
C VAL A 23 5.00 8.24 -3.86
N HIS A 24 5.10 7.33 -2.89
CA HIS A 24 4.06 6.34 -2.65
C HIS A 24 2.72 7.03 -2.36
N GLN A 25 2.71 7.94 -1.39
CA GLN A 25 1.54 8.74 -1.04
C GLN A 25 1.97 10.05 -0.37
N TRP A 26 1.28 11.14 -0.71
CA TRP A 26 1.36 12.36 0.06
C TRP A 26 0.49 12.24 1.32
N GLN A 27 1.13 12.30 2.50
CA GLN A 27 0.40 12.31 3.76
C GLN A 27 -0.22 13.67 4.03
N ALA A 28 -1.47 13.69 4.51
CA ALA A 28 -2.17 14.94 4.86
C ALA A 28 -1.35 15.78 5.85
N PHE A 29 -0.71 15.13 6.85
CA PHE A 29 0.18 15.81 7.79
C PHE A 29 1.30 16.57 7.08
N HIS A 30 1.94 15.98 6.05
CA HIS A 30 3.01 16.65 5.31
C HIS A 30 2.48 17.80 4.46
N LEU A 31 1.37 17.58 3.74
CA LEU A 31 0.73 18.62 2.93
C LEU A 31 0.35 19.83 3.78
N ASP A 32 -0.26 19.63 4.93
CA ASP A 32 -0.68 20.68 5.84
C ASP A 32 0.50 21.40 6.50
N SER A 33 1.49 20.64 7.01
CA SER A 33 2.58 21.18 7.83
C SER A 33 3.66 21.87 7.01
N TYR A 34 3.93 21.40 5.79
CA TYR A 34 5.07 21.84 4.97
C TYR A 34 4.68 22.48 3.64
N LEU A 35 3.45 22.25 3.16
CA LEU A 35 3.03 22.69 1.83
C LEU A 35 1.76 23.56 1.85
N ASN A 36 1.38 24.11 3.00
CA ASN A 36 0.22 24.99 3.18
C ASN A 36 -1.12 24.37 2.76
N GLY A 37 -1.27 23.04 2.91
CA GLY A 37 -2.51 22.34 2.65
C GLY A 37 -2.89 22.22 1.17
N ILE A 38 -1.93 22.29 0.25
CA ILE A 38 -2.21 22.03 -1.17
C ILE A 38 -2.60 20.55 -1.38
N SER A 39 -3.30 20.27 -2.47
CA SER A 39 -3.66 18.89 -2.84
C SER A 39 -2.42 18.04 -3.21
N ALA A 40 -2.57 16.72 -3.15
CA ALA A 40 -1.51 15.80 -3.58
C ALA A 40 -1.10 16.04 -5.04
N LEU A 41 -2.06 16.29 -5.94
CA LEU A 41 -1.78 16.56 -7.34
C LEU A 41 -0.98 17.87 -7.53
N GLU A 42 -1.34 18.92 -6.81
CA GLU A 42 -0.59 20.18 -6.81
C GLU A 42 0.83 20.00 -6.25
N ALA A 43 1.01 19.15 -5.23
CA ALA A 43 2.32 18.82 -4.69
C ALA A 43 3.21 18.12 -5.73
N PHE A 44 2.69 17.13 -6.45
CA PHE A 44 3.42 16.50 -7.56
C PHE A 44 3.82 17.51 -8.63
N GLN A 45 2.91 18.40 -9.02
CA GLN A 45 3.17 19.45 -10.02
C GLN A 45 4.21 20.45 -9.51
N LYS A 46 4.12 20.87 -8.25
CA LYS A 46 5.07 21.80 -7.61
C LYS A 46 6.51 21.33 -7.71
N PHE A 47 6.77 20.05 -7.46
CA PHE A 47 8.11 19.46 -7.52
C PHE A 47 8.48 18.92 -8.92
N GLY A 48 7.58 18.98 -9.91
CA GLY A 48 7.80 18.46 -11.27
C GLY A 48 7.98 16.94 -11.30
N MET A 49 7.26 16.23 -10.43
CA MET A 49 7.25 14.77 -10.35
C MET A 49 6.11 14.16 -11.16
N ASP A 50 6.20 12.87 -11.41
CA ASP A 50 5.19 12.09 -12.13
C ASP A 50 4.13 11.64 -11.11
N ALA A 51 2.89 12.16 -11.22
CA ALA A 51 1.89 11.98 -10.18
C ALA A 51 1.37 10.54 -10.10
N GLN A 52 1.25 10.03 -8.88
CA GLN A 52 0.51 8.83 -8.53
C GLN A 52 -0.56 9.22 -7.49
N ILE A 53 -1.80 9.33 -7.93
CA ILE A 53 -2.89 9.75 -7.07
C ILE A 53 -3.62 8.52 -6.56
N GLN A 54 -3.55 8.32 -5.25
CA GLN A 54 -4.26 7.23 -4.58
C GLN A 54 -5.72 7.58 -4.37
N TYR A 55 -6.59 6.63 -4.67
CA TYR A 55 -8.01 6.71 -4.40
C TYR A 55 -8.49 5.43 -3.72
N PHE A 56 -8.97 5.55 -2.50
CA PHE A 56 -9.37 4.42 -1.67
C PHE A 56 -10.81 3.93 -1.94
N GLY A 57 -11.50 4.56 -2.85
CA GLY A 57 -12.80 4.09 -3.33
C GLY A 57 -13.97 4.32 -2.40
N ASP A 58 -13.72 4.74 -1.17
CA ASP A 58 -14.75 4.96 -0.17
C ASP A 58 -15.01 6.45 0.08
N VAL A 59 -16.26 6.82 0.01
CA VAL A 59 -16.70 8.19 0.24
C VAL A 59 -16.32 8.59 1.67
N GLY A 60 -15.44 9.58 1.80
CA GLY A 60 -15.10 10.20 3.07
C GLY A 60 -13.86 9.64 3.78
N GLN A 61 -13.09 8.75 3.14
CA GLN A 61 -11.80 8.35 3.70
C GLN A 61 -10.75 9.41 3.39
N THR A 62 -10.41 10.20 4.39
CA THR A 62 -9.39 11.25 4.30
C THR A 62 -8.07 10.89 4.98
N ALA A 63 -7.99 9.71 5.62
CA ALA A 63 -6.81 9.26 6.36
C ALA A 63 -6.64 7.75 6.23
N LEU A 64 -5.38 7.29 6.20
CA LEU A 64 -5.02 5.90 6.39
C LEU A 64 -5.52 5.43 7.77
N VAL A 65 -6.33 4.39 7.78
CA VAL A 65 -6.81 3.76 9.00
C VAL A 65 -6.62 2.26 8.85
N ASP A 66 -5.86 1.66 9.74
CA ASP A 66 -5.59 0.21 9.72
C ASP A 66 -6.82 -0.66 10.01
N CYS A 67 -8.02 -0.09 10.07
CA CYS A 67 -9.25 -0.75 10.45
C CYS A 67 -10.45 -0.38 9.58
N ASP A 68 -10.37 -0.68 8.28
CA ASP A 68 -11.44 -0.42 7.32
C ASP A 68 -12.74 -1.17 7.57
N PHE A 69 -12.67 -2.27 8.32
CA PHE A 69 -13.82 -3.09 8.67
C PHE A 69 -14.92 -2.35 9.45
N ALA A 70 -14.61 -1.18 10.01
CA ALA A 70 -15.59 -0.35 10.75
C ALA A 70 -16.33 0.67 9.89
N LYS A 71 -15.92 0.91 8.65
CA LYS A 71 -16.46 2.01 7.81
C LYS A 71 -17.88 1.81 7.33
N HIS A 72 -18.30 0.57 7.15
CA HIS A 72 -19.61 0.25 6.65
C HIS A 72 -20.50 -0.26 7.78
N SER A 73 -21.60 0.45 8.04
CA SER A 73 -22.61 0.01 9.00
C SER A 73 -23.82 -0.53 8.27
N THR A 74 -24.34 -1.64 8.79
CA THR A 74 -25.64 -2.21 8.43
C THR A 74 -26.46 -2.41 9.69
N PRO A 75 -27.77 -2.74 9.60
CA PRO A 75 -28.55 -3.09 10.78
C PRO A 75 -27.98 -4.26 11.58
N GLU A 76 -27.23 -5.16 10.92
CA GLU A 76 -26.59 -6.33 11.53
C GLU A 76 -25.10 -6.14 11.86
N TRP A 77 -24.52 -4.98 11.51
CA TRP A 77 -23.13 -4.61 11.79
C TRP A 77 -23.08 -3.12 12.09
N ARG A 78 -23.19 -2.75 13.37
CA ARG A 78 -23.20 -1.35 13.79
C ARG A 78 -22.01 -1.06 14.70
N ASP A 79 -21.22 -0.06 14.34
CA ASP A 79 -20.10 0.42 15.17
C ASP A 79 -20.58 1.51 16.14
N ASP A 80 -20.59 1.18 17.42
CA ASP A 80 -20.84 2.12 18.52
C ASP A 80 -19.48 2.70 18.97
N VAL A 81 -19.21 3.94 18.60
CA VAL A 81 -17.91 4.60 18.78
C VAL A 81 -17.89 5.50 20.00
N THR A 82 -16.94 5.30 20.91
CA THR A 82 -16.66 6.18 22.05
C THR A 82 -15.30 6.83 21.91
N ARG A 83 -15.27 8.16 21.76
CA ARG A 83 -14.03 8.93 21.76
C ARG A 83 -13.60 9.21 23.20
N VAL A 84 -12.56 8.51 23.67
CA VAL A 84 -12.00 8.65 25.02
C VAL A 84 -11.07 9.86 25.10
N SER A 85 -10.29 10.11 24.04
CA SER A 85 -9.48 11.31 23.88
C SER A 85 -9.61 11.82 22.45
N ILE A 86 -9.77 13.15 22.30
CA ILE A 86 -9.82 13.87 21.03
C ILE A 86 -8.58 14.74 20.81
N ASP A 87 -7.60 14.65 21.72
CA ASP A 87 -6.33 15.37 21.57
C ASP A 87 -5.65 14.92 20.26
N PRO A 88 -5.33 15.84 19.33
CA PRO A 88 -4.71 15.51 18.04
C PRO A 88 -3.43 14.68 18.16
N ASP A 89 -2.66 14.87 19.24
CA ASP A 89 -1.42 14.14 19.49
C ASP A 89 -1.62 12.85 20.29
N ASN A 90 -2.83 12.58 20.77
CA ASN A 90 -3.17 11.39 21.53
C ASN A 90 -4.67 11.07 21.44
N ARG A 91 -5.16 10.78 20.24
CA ARG A 91 -6.53 10.31 20.04
C ARG A 91 -6.67 8.89 20.58
N VAL A 92 -7.74 8.61 21.28
CA VAL A 92 -8.08 7.26 21.76
C VAL A 92 -9.56 7.01 21.47
N THR A 93 -9.83 5.94 20.75
CA THR A 93 -11.19 5.56 20.37
C THR A 93 -11.45 4.11 20.73
N HIS A 94 -12.61 3.88 21.37
CA HIS A 94 -13.13 2.55 21.65
C HIS A 94 -14.30 2.28 20.72
N HIS A 95 -14.32 1.08 20.17
CA HIS A 95 -15.32 0.61 19.22
C HIS A 95 -16.01 -0.63 19.76
N VAL A 96 -17.33 -0.68 19.60
CA VAL A 96 -18.15 -1.86 19.89
C VAL A 96 -18.98 -2.17 18.67
N ILE A 97 -18.63 -3.22 17.96
CA ILE A 97 -19.38 -3.70 16.82
C ILE A 97 -20.53 -4.58 17.31
N GLN A 98 -21.75 -4.09 17.13
CA GLN A 98 -22.96 -4.83 17.49
C GLN A 98 -23.39 -5.73 16.34
N THR A 99 -23.63 -7.00 16.64
CA THR A 99 -24.24 -7.98 15.72
C THR A 99 -25.47 -8.61 16.36
N PRO A 100 -26.36 -9.29 15.60
CA PRO A 100 -27.57 -9.92 16.16
C PRO A 100 -27.33 -10.99 17.23
N VAL A 101 -26.11 -11.55 17.27
CA VAL A 101 -25.78 -12.69 18.16
C VAL A 101 -24.62 -12.42 19.11
N GLY A 102 -24.11 -11.20 19.14
CA GLY A 102 -23.01 -10.81 20.02
C GLY A 102 -22.33 -9.53 19.58
N ALA A 103 -21.31 -9.12 20.33
CA ALA A 103 -20.56 -7.92 20.04
C ALA A 103 -19.06 -8.23 19.95
N LEU A 104 -18.37 -7.52 19.07
CA LEU A 104 -16.91 -7.48 18.97
C LEU A 104 -16.42 -6.11 19.44
N THR A 105 -15.23 -6.06 20.01
CA THR A 105 -14.66 -4.78 20.47
C THR A 105 -13.24 -4.62 19.95
N TYR A 106 -12.84 -3.39 19.68
CA TYR A 106 -11.47 -3.03 19.39
C TYR A 106 -11.17 -1.60 19.84
N LYS A 107 -9.89 -1.24 19.90
CA LYS A 107 -9.46 0.10 20.27
C LYS A 107 -8.41 0.61 19.31
N THR A 108 -8.49 1.89 19.03
CA THR A 108 -7.46 2.59 18.25
C THR A 108 -6.85 3.71 19.07
N ARG A 109 -5.61 4.01 18.74
CA ARG A 109 -4.89 5.20 19.16
C ARG A 109 -4.30 5.87 17.94
N GLY A 110 -4.15 7.19 17.99
CA GLY A 110 -3.55 7.94 16.89
C GLY A 110 -2.94 9.25 17.36
N ASP A 111 -2.06 9.77 16.51
CA ASP A 111 -1.49 11.11 16.61
C ASP A 111 -1.84 11.91 15.34
N ARG A 112 -1.17 13.03 15.10
CA ARG A 112 -1.37 13.85 13.88
C ARG A 112 -0.96 13.15 12.60
N LYS A 113 -0.12 12.13 12.68
CA LYS A 113 0.48 11.46 11.52
C LYS A 113 -0.28 10.21 11.12
N THR A 114 -0.69 9.39 12.09
CA THR A 114 -1.30 8.10 11.82
C THR A 114 -2.24 7.64 12.94
N THR A 115 -2.92 6.52 12.69
CA THR A 115 -3.76 5.82 13.67
C THR A 115 -3.39 4.34 13.63
N TRP A 116 -3.33 3.70 14.80
CA TRP A 116 -3.01 2.28 14.93
C TRP A 116 -3.93 1.57 15.91
N ILE A 117 -4.04 0.26 15.79
CA ILE A 117 -4.85 -0.59 16.66
C ILE A 117 -4.07 -0.87 17.93
N THR A 118 -4.73 -0.73 19.08
CA THR A 118 -4.18 -1.04 20.40
C THR A 118 -4.88 -2.22 21.08
N GLU A 119 -6.05 -2.60 20.60
CA GLU A 119 -6.78 -3.80 20.99
C GLU A 119 -7.47 -4.34 19.74
N TYR A 120 -7.12 -5.54 19.33
CA TYR A 120 -7.63 -6.16 18.11
C TYR A 120 -9.04 -6.67 18.26
N ILE A 121 -9.77 -6.79 17.13
CA ILE A 121 -11.17 -7.19 17.12
C ILE A 121 -11.37 -8.70 17.33
N ILE A 122 -10.45 -9.55 16.82
CA ILE A 122 -10.50 -11.00 17.04
C ILE A 122 -9.81 -11.33 18.35
N LYS A 123 -10.54 -11.94 19.28
CA LYS A 123 -10.06 -12.36 20.60
C LYS A 123 -10.29 -13.85 20.86
N ARG A 124 -11.26 -14.45 20.18
CA ARG A 124 -11.65 -15.85 20.32
C ARG A 124 -11.74 -16.49 18.94
N ASP A 125 -11.63 -17.81 18.88
CA ASP A 125 -11.66 -18.54 17.63
C ASP A 125 -12.97 -18.35 16.87
N GLU A 126 -14.08 -18.25 17.58
CA GLU A 126 -15.43 -18.06 17.00
C GLU A 126 -15.71 -16.64 16.50
N ASP A 127 -14.89 -15.64 16.83
CA ASP A 127 -15.11 -14.25 16.40
C ASP A 127 -15.05 -14.11 14.88
N ILE A 128 -14.30 -14.98 14.19
CA ILE A 128 -14.23 -14.97 12.71
C ILE A 128 -15.58 -15.31 12.05
N GLU A 129 -16.45 -16.07 12.73
CA GLU A 129 -17.78 -16.40 12.19
C GLU A 129 -18.70 -15.17 12.19
N LEU A 130 -18.50 -14.25 13.14
CA LEU A 130 -19.20 -12.95 13.13
C LEU A 130 -18.70 -12.06 11.98
N LEU A 131 -17.38 -12.08 11.71
CA LEU A 131 -16.79 -11.38 10.57
C LEU A 131 -17.31 -11.96 9.25
N ASP A 132 -17.35 -13.28 9.09
CA ASP A 132 -17.84 -13.93 7.88
C ASP A 132 -19.29 -13.53 7.61
N LYS A 133 -20.14 -13.67 8.61
CA LYS A 133 -21.59 -13.52 8.45
C LYS A 133 -22.05 -12.08 8.37
N TYR A 134 -21.48 -11.19 9.16
CA TYR A 134 -22.06 -9.85 9.38
C TYR A 134 -21.19 -8.69 8.89
N MET A 135 -19.87 -8.85 8.77
CA MET A 135 -18.99 -7.77 8.32
C MET A 135 -19.34 -7.36 6.88
N PRO A 136 -19.84 -6.14 6.66
CA PRO A 136 -20.25 -5.70 5.33
C PRO A 136 -19.03 -5.47 4.43
N VAL A 137 -19.26 -5.57 3.13
CA VAL A 137 -18.29 -5.17 2.10
C VAL A 137 -18.83 -3.94 1.39
N GLY A 138 -17.99 -2.92 1.26
CA GLY A 138 -18.31 -1.72 0.51
C GLY A 138 -18.41 -1.98 -1.00
N LYS A 139 -18.81 -0.95 -1.73
CA LYS A 139 -18.77 -0.91 -3.20
C LYS A 139 -17.97 0.30 -3.62
N LEU A 140 -17.22 0.16 -4.71
CA LEU A 140 -16.48 1.26 -5.29
C LEU A 140 -17.45 2.32 -5.85
N ASP A 141 -17.20 3.60 -5.57
CA ASP A 141 -17.87 4.71 -6.23
C ASP A 141 -17.22 4.99 -7.59
N LEU A 142 -17.78 4.40 -8.64
CA LEU A 142 -17.28 4.54 -10.01
C LEU A 142 -17.29 5.98 -10.51
N ALA A 143 -18.28 6.79 -10.09
CA ALA A 143 -18.38 8.18 -10.52
C ALA A 143 -17.27 9.03 -9.87
N ALA A 144 -17.00 8.80 -8.59
CA ALA A 144 -15.90 9.47 -7.89
C ALA A 144 -14.53 9.06 -8.45
N VAL A 145 -14.33 7.78 -8.78
CA VAL A 145 -13.09 7.32 -9.47
C VAL A 145 -12.93 8.02 -10.81
N GLN A 146 -14.00 8.10 -11.62
CA GLN A 146 -13.95 8.77 -12.92
C GLN A 146 -13.59 10.25 -12.77
N ALA A 147 -14.16 10.95 -11.79
CA ALA A 147 -13.85 12.36 -11.54
C ALA A 147 -12.36 12.57 -11.21
N VAL A 148 -11.78 11.73 -10.35
CA VAL A 148 -10.33 11.78 -10.04
C VAL A 148 -9.50 11.45 -11.27
N TYR A 149 -9.89 10.46 -12.05
CA TYR A 149 -9.19 10.08 -13.28
C TYR A 149 -9.14 11.23 -14.30
N ASP A 150 -10.27 11.94 -14.48
CA ASP A 150 -10.37 13.08 -15.38
C ASP A 150 -9.55 14.28 -14.87
N GLU A 151 -9.51 14.53 -13.57
CA GLU A 151 -8.70 15.58 -12.94
C GLU A 151 -7.19 15.33 -13.12
N VAL A 152 -6.76 14.09 -12.89
CA VAL A 152 -5.36 13.68 -13.04
C VAL A 152 -4.93 13.75 -14.51
N GLY A 153 -5.71 13.22 -15.43
CA GLY A 153 -5.44 13.23 -16.87
C GLY A 153 -4.01 12.78 -17.19
N ASP A 154 -3.30 13.57 -18.01
CA ASP A 154 -1.92 13.28 -18.42
C ASP A 154 -0.85 13.62 -17.40
N LYS A 155 -1.24 14.22 -16.25
CA LYS A 155 -0.31 14.62 -15.17
C LYS A 155 0.20 13.41 -14.37
N GLY A 156 -0.46 12.24 -14.49
CA GLY A 156 -0.07 11.04 -13.74
C GLY A 156 -1.03 9.88 -13.91
N ILE A 157 -0.94 8.94 -13.00
CA ILE A 157 -1.80 7.76 -12.92
C ILE A 157 -2.71 7.83 -11.69
N VAL A 158 -3.87 7.16 -11.79
CA VAL A 158 -4.77 6.92 -10.67
C VAL A 158 -4.56 5.50 -10.15
N ARG A 159 -4.35 5.40 -8.85
CA ARG A 159 -4.03 4.17 -8.15
C ARG A 159 -5.18 3.80 -7.22
N GLY A 160 -5.69 2.59 -7.38
CA GLY A 160 -6.79 2.04 -6.57
C GLY A 160 -6.34 0.99 -5.58
N PHE A 161 -7.26 0.58 -4.72
CA PHE A 161 -7.06 -0.43 -3.68
C PHE A 161 -8.23 -1.41 -3.66
N VAL A 162 -7.99 -2.59 -3.08
CA VAL A 162 -9.02 -3.62 -2.90
C VAL A 162 -9.53 -3.56 -1.47
N TRP A 163 -10.65 -2.84 -1.27
CA TRP A 163 -11.31 -2.73 0.02
C TRP A 163 -10.35 -2.29 1.14
N GLY A 164 -10.11 -0.98 1.16
CA GLY A 164 -9.19 -0.32 2.08
C GLY A 164 -7.75 -0.28 1.59
N ASP A 165 -6.88 0.34 2.38
CA ASP A 165 -5.46 0.49 2.10
C ASP A 165 -4.65 -0.78 2.43
N GLN A 166 -5.17 -1.67 3.28
CA GLN A 166 -4.55 -2.94 3.65
C GLN A 166 -5.07 -4.07 2.75
N ALA A 167 -4.69 -4.03 1.49
CA ALA A 167 -5.33 -4.82 0.44
C ALA A 167 -5.01 -6.32 0.45
N GLY A 168 -3.86 -6.77 0.98
CA GLY A 168 -3.54 -8.20 1.09
C GLY A 168 -4.40 -8.92 2.14
N CYS A 169 -4.76 -10.18 1.89
CA CYS A 169 -5.53 -10.97 2.86
C CYS A 169 -4.77 -11.16 4.17
N TRP A 170 -3.46 -11.47 4.11
CA TRP A 170 -2.60 -11.61 5.27
C TRP A 170 -2.45 -10.28 6.02
N GLN A 171 -2.16 -9.20 5.31
CA GLN A 171 -2.05 -7.86 5.91
C GLN A 171 -3.35 -7.48 6.63
N HIS A 172 -4.50 -7.71 6.01
CA HIS A 172 -5.79 -7.43 6.64
C HIS A 172 -6.03 -8.32 7.88
N ALA A 173 -5.64 -9.60 7.85
CA ALA A 173 -5.72 -10.46 9.03
C ALA A 173 -4.87 -9.92 10.19
N CYS A 174 -3.68 -9.35 9.91
CA CYS A 174 -2.83 -8.67 10.89
C CYS A 174 -3.44 -7.36 11.45
N CYS A 175 -4.41 -6.76 10.77
CA CYS A 175 -5.19 -5.66 11.31
C CYS A 175 -6.35 -6.13 12.22
N LEU A 176 -6.79 -7.38 12.07
CA LEU A 176 -7.88 -7.95 12.87
C LEU A 176 -7.39 -8.70 14.12
N MET A 177 -6.15 -9.17 14.11
CA MET A 177 -5.52 -9.92 15.19
C MET A 177 -4.05 -9.50 15.36
N ASP A 178 -3.51 -9.63 16.56
CA ASP A 178 -2.07 -9.43 16.81
C ASP A 178 -1.23 -10.33 15.90
N VAL A 179 -0.24 -9.75 15.25
CA VAL A 179 0.59 -10.45 14.24
C VAL A 179 1.37 -11.61 14.85
N THR A 180 1.83 -11.49 16.09
CA THR A 180 2.55 -12.57 16.79
C THR A 180 1.62 -13.74 17.06
N GLU A 181 0.41 -13.46 17.53
CA GLU A 181 -0.61 -14.48 17.77
C GLU A 181 -1.03 -15.17 16.46
N LEU A 182 -1.20 -14.40 15.37
CA LEU A 182 -1.54 -14.95 14.06
C LEU A 182 -0.43 -15.88 13.53
N ILE A 183 0.85 -15.50 13.68
CA ILE A 183 1.99 -16.34 13.30
C ILE A 183 2.01 -17.64 14.11
N MET A 184 1.78 -17.57 15.42
CA MET A 184 1.69 -18.78 16.24
C MET A 184 0.55 -19.69 15.82
N ARG A 185 -0.60 -19.11 15.45
CA ARG A 185 -1.74 -19.90 14.93
C ARG A 185 -1.45 -20.58 13.59
N CYS A 186 -0.57 -20.04 12.76
CA CYS A 186 -0.13 -20.73 11.55
C CYS A 186 0.52 -22.10 11.85
N ILE A 187 1.10 -22.27 13.05
CA ILE A 187 1.73 -23.50 13.51
C ILE A 187 0.70 -24.39 14.24
N ASP A 188 -0.03 -23.78 15.17
CA ASP A 188 -0.88 -24.54 16.11
C ASP A 188 -2.29 -24.82 15.54
N LYS A 189 -2.80 -23.95 14.68
CA LYS A 189 -4.16 -23.99 14.12
C LYS A 189 -4.19 -23.54 12.64
N PRO A 190 -3.41 -24.15 11.73
CA PRO A 190 -3.30 -23.68 10.34
C PRO A 190 -4.66 -23.62 9.61
N ASP A 191 -5.54 -24.60 9.84
CA ASP A 191 -6.87 -24.63 9.23
C ASP A 191 -7.73 -23.42 9.63
N TRP A 192 -7.61 -22.97 10.88
CA TRP A 192 -8.29 -21.75 11.34
C TRP A 192 -7.77 -20.50 10.63
N VAL A 193 -6.45 -20.41 10.44
CA VAL A 193 -5.85 -19.28 9.69
C VAL A 193 -6.31 -19.31 8.23
N HIS A 194 -6.30 -20.46 7.58
CA HIS A 194 -6.84 -20.63 6.24
C HIS A 194 -8.32 -20.24 6.16
N ARG A 195 -9.13 -20.56 7.18
CA ARG A 195 -10.55 -20.15 7.27
C ARG A 195 -10.66 -18.62 7.33
N LEU A 196 -9.89 -17.93 8.19
CA LEU A 196 -9.88 -16.46 8.27
C LEU A 196 -9.48 -15.83 6.93
N LEU A 197 -8.39 -16.30 6.31
CA LEU A 197 -7.92 -15.76 5.03
C LEU A 197 -8.92 -16.01 3.90
N ALA A 198 -9.63 -17.15 3.91
CA ALA A 198 -10.69 -17.42 2.95
C ALA A 198 -11.89 -16.49 3.11
N ILE A 199 -12.28 -16.15 4.36
CA ILE A 199 -13.32 -15.16 4.64
C ILE A 199 -12.92 -13.80 4.04
N LEU A 200 -11.70 -13.35 4.31
CA LEU A 200 -11.20 -12.07 3.81
C LEU A 200 -11.10 -12.06 2.28
N LEU A 201 -10.59 -13.14 1.68
CA LEU A 201 -10.53 -13.27 0.22
C LEU A 201 -11.91 -13.17 -0.42
N ASN A 202 -12.90 -13.87 0.10
CA ASN A 202 -14.26 -13.84 -0.44
C ASN A 202 -14.84 -12.43 -0.41
N LYS A 203 -14.61 -11.68 0.68
CA LYS A 203 -15.05 -10.28 0.80
C LYS A 203 -14.31 -9.38 -0.18
N LYS A 204 -12.99 -9.55 -0.34
CA LYS A 204 -12.18 -8.80 -1.30
C LYS A 204 -12.59 -9.11 -2.75
N LEU A 205 -12.85 -10.35 -3.10
CA LEU A 205 -13.35 -10.74 -4.42
C LEU A 205 -14.71 -10.09 -4.72
N HIS A 206 -15.60 -10.04 -3.73
CA HIS A 206 -16.89 -9.34 -3.87
C HIS A 206 -16.69 -7.83 -4.08
N PHE A 207 -15.73 -7.18 -3.40
CA PHE A 207 -15.38 -5.79 -3.66
C PHE A 207 -14.84 -5.60 -5.08
N ILE A 208 -13.93 -6.49 -5.54
CA ILE A 208 -13.34 -6.45 -6.88
C ILE A 208 -14.44 -6.50 -7.98
N GLU A 209 -15.52 -7.27 -7.78
CA GLU A 209 -16.65 -7.26 -8.71
C GLU A 209 -17.24 -5.85 -8.90
N SER A 210 -17.26 -5.03 -7.84
CA SER A 210 -17.74 -3.64 -7.91
C SER A 210 -16.80 -2.70 -8.65
N MET A 211 -15.54 -3.09 -8.86
CA MET A 211 -14.54 -2.31 -9.60
C MET A 211 -14.70 -2.40 -11.13
N LYS A 212 -15.61 -3.22 -11.61
CA LYS A 212 -15.82 -3.37 -13.06
C LYS A 212 -16.16 -2.03 -13.71
N GLY A 213 -15.31 -1.62 -14.65
CA GLY A 213 -15.43 -0.34 -15.36
C GLY A 213 -14.78 0.86 -14.68
N ALA A 214 -14.18 0.68 -13.49
CA ALA A 214 -13.41 1.71 -12.84
C ALA A 214 -12.19 2.12 -13.68
N LYS A 215 -11.76 3.37 -13.53
CA LYS A 215 -10.61 3.94 -14.24
C LYS A 215 -9.40 4.01 -13.30
N PHE A 216 -8.80 2.85 -13.03
CA PHE A 216 -7.50 2.76 -12.36
C PHE A 216 -6.42 2.37 -13.36
N ASP A 217 -5.27 3.04 -13.30
CA ASP A 217 -4.09 2.69 -14.08
C ASP A 217 -3.24 1.62 -13.35
N LEU A 218 -3.37 1.56 -12.02
CA LEU A 218 -2.65 0.63 -11.14
C LEU A 218 -3.52 0.30 -9.92
N VAL A 219 -3.51 -0.96 -9.48
CA VAL A 219 -4.21 -1.37 -8.25
C VAL A 219 -3.20 -1.96 -7.27
N GLU A 220 -3.18 -1.45 -6.05
CA GLU A 220 -2.30 -1.92 -4.99
C GLU A 220 -2.90 -3.07 -4.21
N THR A 221 -2.02 -4.02 -3.86
CA THR A 221 -2.31 -5.19 -3.03
C THR A 221 -1.13 -5.49 -2.11
N GLY A 222 -1.22 -6.50 -1.29
CA GLY A 222 -0.13 -6.93 -0.40
C GLY A 222 -0.15 -6.22 0.95
N GLY A 223 1.01 -5.89 1.46
CA GLY A 223 1.25 -5.20 2.73
C GLY A 223 2.50 -5.69 3.45
N GLY A 224 3.06 -4.83 4.32
CA GLY A 224 4.35 -5.05 5.01
C GLY A 224 4.39 -6.28 5.92
N ALA A 225 3.26 -6.69 6.49
CA ALA A 225 3.20 -7.88 7.34
C ALA A 225 3.51 -9.19 6.58
N GLY A 226 3.44 -9.19 5.23
CA GLY A 226 3.85 -10.29 4.38
C GLY A 226 5.36 -10.33 4.07
N SER A 227 6.14 -9.34 4.51
CA SER A 227 7.58 -9.26 4.23
C SER A 227 8.37 -10.40 4.90
N SER A 228 9.52 -10.76 4.31
CA SER A 228 10.39 -11.82 4.86
C SER A 228 11.20 -11.39 6.09
N THR A 229 11.02 -10.17 6.57
CA THR A 229 11.49 -9.71 7.88
C THR A 229 10.42 -9.83 8.98
N VAL A 230 9.17 -10.12 8.63
CA VAL A 230 8.07 -10.39 9.57
C VAL A 230 7.72 -11.87 9.61
N ILE A 231 7.54 -12.51 8.46
CA ILE A 231 7.22 -13.94 8.35
C ILE A 231 8.25 -14.69 7.50
N SER A 232 8.38 -15.99 7.74
CA SER A 232 9.28 -16.81 6.93
C SER A 232 8.80 -16.96 5.49
N PRO A 233 9.70 -17.25 4.52
CA PRO A 233 9.28 -17.56 3.15
C PRO A 233 8.31 -18.76 3.05
N SER A 234 8.36 -19.71 3.98
CA SER A 234 7.42 -20.83 4.03
C SER A 234 6.02 -20.37 4.42
N LEU A 235 5.89 -19.53 5.42
CA LEU A 235 4.60 -18.94 5.81
C LEU A 235 4.04 -18.02 4.71
N HIS A 236 4.90 -17.23 4.05
CA HIS A 236 4.48 -16.42 2.91
C HIS A 236 3.92 -17.28 1.78
N ARG A 237 4.61 -18.40 1.46
CA ARG A 237 4.16 -19.34 0.43
C ARG A 237 2.79 -19.94 0.74
N GLU A 238 2.54 -20.26 2.00
CA GLU A 238 1.33 -20.94 2.42
C GLU A 238 0.16 -19.98 2.65
N PHE A 239 0.41 -18.88 3.34
CA PHE A 239 -0.65 -17.99 3.84
C PHE A 239 -0.80 -16.64 3.09
N CYS A 240 0.15 -16.25 2.22
CA CYS A 240 0.04 -15.05 1.39
C CYS A 240 -0.20 -15.39 -0.07
N THR A 241 0.78 -16.04 -0.72
CA THR A 241 0.81 -16.25 -2.17
C THR A 241 -0.48 -16.82 -2.77
N PRO A 242 -1.14 -17.86 -2.22
CA PRO A 242 -2.35 -18.45 -2.84
C PRO A 242 -3.56 -17.54 -2.79
N TYR A 243 -3.65 -16.65 -1.80
CA TYR A 243 -4.74 -15.71 -1.63
C TYR A 243 -4.53 -14.49 -2.51
N ASP A 244 -3.31 -13.96 -2.53
CA ASP A 244 -2.93 -12.83 -3.37
C ASP A 244 -3.06 -13.19 -4.86
N ALA A 245 -2.61 -14.38 -5.29
CA ALA A 245 -2.75 -14.82 -6.68
C ALA A 245 -4.21 -14.83 -7.15
N LYS A 246 -5.14 -15.35 -6.34
CA LYS A 246 -6.57 -15.34 -6.69
C LYS A 246 -7.14 -13.93 -6.81
N MET A 247 -6.68 -13.02 -5.96
CA MET A 247 -7.08 -11.63 -5.98
C MET A 247 -6.54 -10.93 -7.22
N HIS A 248 -5.24 -11.17 -7.56
CA HIS A 248 -4.60 -10.61 -8.75
C HIS A 248 -5.25 -11.14 -10.04
N ASP A 249 -5.55 -12.44 -10.12
CA ASP A 249 -6.28 -13.00 -11.26
C ASP A 249 -7.65 -12.34 -11.45
N ALA A 250 -8.37 -12.07 -10.35
CA ALA A 250 -9.65 -11.37 -10.43
C ALA A 250 -9.50 -9.92 -10.93
N LEU A 251 -8.45 -9.21 -10.49
CA LEU A 251 -8.13 -7.86 -10.97
C LEU A 251 -7.72 -7.86 -12.44
N HIS A 252 -6.88 -8.80 -12.86
CA HIS A 252 -6.47 -8.98 -14.27
C HIS A 252 -7.66 -9.28 -15.18
N ASN A 253 -8.64 -10.07 -14.73
CA ASN A 253 -9.86 -10.33 -15.47
C ASN A 253 -10.71 -9.06 -15.72
N LEU A 254 -10.51 -8.02 -14.92
CA LEU A 254 -11.10 -6.68 -15.12
C LEU A 254 -10.19 -5.73 -15.92
N GLY A 255 -8.96 -6.17 -16.27
CA GLY A 255 -7.99 -5.41 -17.07
C GLY A 255 -7.09 -4.47 -16.27
N PHE A 256 -6.99 -4.64 -14.94
CA PHE A 256 -6.12 -3.82 -14.12
C PHE A 256 -4.66 -4.32 -14.10
N THR A 257 -3.72 -3.38 -14.03
CA THR A 257 -2.33 -3.65 -13.65
C THR A 257 -2.21 -3.69 -12.14
N VAL A 258 -1.48 -4.66 -11.59
CA VAL A 258 -1.42 -4.91 -10.14
C VAL A 258 -0.02 -4.70 -9.61
N VAL A 259 0.12 -3.92 -8.53
CA VAL A 259 1.36 -3.78 -7.78
C VAL A 259 1.25 -4.48 -6.42
N TYR A 260 2.27 -5.26 -6.09
CA TYR A 260 2.41 -5.92 -4.80
C TYR A 260 3.27 -5.07 -3.85
N HIS A 261 2.64 -4.53 -2.83
CA HIS A 261 3.29 -3.74 -1.80
C HIS A 261 3.93 -4.64 -0.73
N THR A 262 5.22 -4.42 -0.43
CA THR A 262 5.93 -5.21 0.58
C THR A 262 6.98 -4.35 1.28
N CYS A 263 6.57 -3.52 2.23
CA CYS A 263 7.52 -2.71 3.01
C CYS A 263 8.26 -3.61 4.02
N GLY A 264 9.55 -3.81 3.77
CA GLY A 264 10.43 -4.69 4.55
C GLY A 264 11.28 -5.61 3.68
N GLY A 265 11.65 -6.77 4.22
CA GLY A 265 12.52 -7.72 3.54
C GLY A 265 11.80 -8.49 2.44
N THR A 266 12.54 -8.73 1.34
CA THR A 266 12.06 -9.51 0.20
C THR A 266 12.91 -10.73 -0.10
N ARG A 267 14.06 -10.91 0.59
CA ARG A 267 14.94 -12.07 0.38
C ARG A 267 14.23 -13.38 0.71
N GLY A 268 14.20 -14.27 -0.27
CA GLY A 268 13.56 -15.59 -0.15
C GLY A 268 12.08 -15.63 -0.53
N ILE A 269 11.45 -14.49 -0.80
CA ILE A 269 10.08 -14.42 -1.30
C ILE A 269 9.98 -13.85 -2.74
N GLU A 270 11.11 -13.61 -3.40
CA GLU A 270 11.14 -13.01 -4.74
C GLU A 270 10.30 -13.82 -5.74
N GLU A 271 10.53 -15.15 -5.77
CA GLU A 271 9.77 -16.05 -6.64
C GLU A 271 8.29 -16.17 -6.24
N LEU A 272 7.97 -15.94 -4.97
CA LEU A 272 6.60 -15.94 -4.47
C LEU A 272 5.84 -14.68 -4.90
N ILE A 273 6.53 -13.53 -4.97
CA ILE A 273 5.96 -12.28 -5.50
C ILE A 273 5.65 -12.44 -7.00
N VAL A 274 6.46 -13.18 -7.75
CA VAL A 274 6.13 -13.51 -9.15
C VAL A 274 4.98 -14.51 -9.21
N ALA A 275 4.99 -15.51 -8.34
CA ALA A 275 3.98 -16.57 -8.32
C ALA A 275 2.59 -16.08 -7.84
N ASN A 276 2.50 -14.89 -7.24
CA ASN A 276 1.21 -14.28 -6.92
C ASN A 276 0.60 -13.49 -8.09
N HIS A 277 1.27 -13.52 -9.27
CA HIS A 277 0.83 -12.89 -10.52
C HIS A 277 0.81 -11.35 -10.50
N ALA A 278 1.58 -10.68 -9.64
CA ALA A 278 1.70 -9.23 -9.70
C ALA A 278 2.44 -8.76 -10.97
N ASP A 279 2.15 -7.54 -11.45
CA ASP A 279 2.84 -6.90 -12.57
C ASP A 279 4.03 -6.06 -12.10
N ALA A 280 3.95 -5.56 -10.87
CA ALA A 280 4.97 -4.74 -10.24
C ALA A 280 5.17 -5.13 -8.77
N SER A 281 6.37 -4.88 -8.25
CA SER A 281 6.70 -4.93 -6.83
C SER A 281 7.13 -3.56 -6.35
N GLU A 282 6.69 -3.18 -5.18
CA GLU A 282 7.07 -1.88 -4.63
C GLU A 282 7.56 -1.95 -3.19
N THR A 283 8.04 -0.89 -2.79
CA THR A 283 8.85 -0.24 -1.80
C THR A 283 10.33 -0.49 -2.00
N LEU A 284 10.80 -1.69 -2.29
CA LEU A 284 12.21 -2.04 -2.51
C LEU A 284 13.08 -1.56 -1.35
N ALA A 285 12.65 -1.82 -0.12
CA ALA A 285 13.31 -1.34 1.09
C ALA A 285 14.79 -1.76 1.14
N PRO A 286 15.75 -0.82 1.16
CA PRO A 286 17.15 -1.13 1.32
C PRO A 286 17.46 -1.60 2.76
N LEU A 287 18.67 -2.13 2.97
CA LEU A 287 19.10 -2.61 4.29
C LEU A 287 18.98 -1.54 5.39
N SER A 288 19.13 -0.26 5.02
CA SER A 288 19.11 0.85 5.99
C SER A 288 17.77 1.10 6.68
N ILE A 289 16.66 0.61 6.12
CA ILE A 289 15.29 0.83 6.65
C ILE A 289 14.51 -0.47 6.88
N GLY A 290 15.20 -1.56 7.15
CA GLY A 290 14.55 -2.83 7.51
C GLY A 290 14.31 -3.78 6.32
N GLY A 291 14.83 -3.48 5.14
CA GLY A 291 15.01 -4.46 4.09
C GLY A 291 16.08 -5.49 4.48
N ASN A 292 16.14 -6.60 3.76
CA ASN A 292 17.16 -7.65 3.95
C ASN A 292 17.97 -7.95 2.68
N GLN A 293 17.81 -7.13 1.65
CA GLN A 293 18.62 -7.05 0.44
C GLN A 293 18.53 -5.66 -0.18
N GLU A 294 19.52 -5.29 -0.98
CA GLU A 294 19.49 -4.01 -1.69
C GLU A 294 18.57 -4.05 -2.92
N PRO A 295 17.98 -2.92 -3.35
CA PRO A 295 17.09 -2.86 -4.52
C PRO A 295 17.67 -3.48 -5.80
N TRP A 296 18.96 -3.31 -6.04
CA TRP A 296 19.64 -3.89 -7.20
C TRP A 296 19.88 -5.40 -7.09
N GLU A 297 19.90 -5.98 -5.89
CA GLU A 297 19.95 -7.44 -5.71
C GLU A 297 18.59 -8.05 -6.08
N LEU A 298 17.50 -7.39 -5.68
CA LEU A 298 16.15 -7.77 -6.05
C LEU A 298 15.95 -7.62 -7.58
N LYS A 299 16.41 -6.49 -8.17
CA LYS A 299 16.35 -6.27 -9.64
C LYS A 299 16.97 -7.42 -10.42
N ARG A 300 18.15 -7.90 -10.04
CA ARG A 300 18.81 -9.03 -10.74
C ARG A 300 17.97 -10.30 -10.78
N LYS A 301 17.11 -10.50 -9.80
CA LYS A 301 16.22 -11.68 -9.71
C LYS A 301 14.89 -11.48 -10.46
N LEU A 302 14.39 -10.26 -10.50
CA LEU A 302 13.06 -9.94 -11.02
C LEU A 302 13.06 -9.18 -12.35
N ALA A 303 14.23 -8.82 -12.90
CA ALA A 303 14.33 -8.05 -14.15
C ALA A 303 13.53 -8.69 -15.29
N GLY A 304 12.75 -7.87 -16.01
CA GLY A 304 11.88 -8.30 -17.10
C GLY A 304 10.63 -9.06 -16.68
N ARG A 305 10.53 -9.46 -15.40
CA ARG A 305 9.35 -10.18 -14.86
C ARG A 305 8.37 -9.23 -14.18
N LEU A 306 8.87 -8.31 -13.36
CA LEU A 306 8.08 -7.31 -12.65
C LEU A 306 8.65 -5.91 -12.90
N ALA A 307 7.77 -4.91 -12.96
CA ALA A 307 8.18 -3.52 -12.78
C ALA A 307 8.53 -3.29 -11.29
N MET A 308 9.36 -2.31 -11.00
CA MET A 308 9.88 -2.06 -9.66
C MET A 308 9.67 -0.60 -9.27
N ILE A 309 9.17 -0.35 -8.06
CA ILE A 309 8.85 0.99 -7.57
C ILE A 309 9.46 1.18 -6.18
N GLY A 310 10.19 2.29 -5.96
CA GLY A 310 10.75 2.60 -4.65
C GLY A 310 12.27 2.72 -4.62
N GLY A 311 12.88 2.34 -3.49
CA GLY A 311 14.32 2.20 -3.31
C GLY A 311 15.00 3.31 -2.54
N ILE A 312 14.38 4.49 -2.35
CA ILE A 312 14.95 5.59 -1.56
C ILE A 312 14.59 5.43 -0.09
N ASP A 313 15.60 5.39 0.76
CA ASP A 313 15.43 5.47 2.22
C ASP A 313 14.82 6.84 2.59
N GLN A 314 13.55 6.83 2.98
CA GLN A 314 12.81 8.05 3.30
C GLN A 314 13.28 8.72 4.59
N PHE A 315 13.99 8.03 5.49
CA PHE A 315 14.43 8.57 6.76
C PHE A 315 15.86 9.09 6.70
N SER A 316 16.85 8.21 6.50
CA SER A 316 18.26 8.59 6.60
C SER A 316 18.81 9.25 5.33
N VAL A 317 18.14 9.07 4.18
CA VAL A 317 18.49 9.71 2.92
C VAL A 317 17.59 10.92 2.67
N LEU A 318 16.29 10.72 2.51
CA LEU A 318 15.42 11.79 2.05
C LEU A 318 15.12 12.82 3.14
N THR A 319 14.76 12.39 4.36
CA THR A 319 14.41 13.32 5.44
C THR A 319 15.65 13.95 6.09
N SER A 320 16.66 13.16 6.43
CA SER A 320 17.81 13.60 7.24
C SER A 320 19.10 13.76 6.44
N GLY A 321 19.13 13.32 5.18
CA GLY A 321 20.35 13.36 4.36
C GLY A 321 20.63 14.76 3.79
N PRO A 322 21.92 15.10 3.60
CA PRO A 322 22.28 16.31 2.87
C PRO A 322 21.95 16.15 1.37
N PRO A 323 21.78 17.26 0.62
CA PRO A 323 21.44 17.23 -0.81
C PRO A 323 22.33 16.32 -1.68
N ALA A 324 23.61 16.26 -1.38
CA ALA A 324 24.56 15.40 -2.11
C ALA A 324 24.25 13.91 -1.94
N LYS A 325 23.88 13.47 -0.72
CA LYS A 325 23.50 12.08 -0.44
C LYS A 325 22.19 11.68 -1.15
N ILE A 326 21.24 12.62 -1.24
CA ILE A 326 19.97 12.39 -1.96
C ILE A 326 20.24 12.20 -3.46
N ARG A 327 21.04 13.09 -4.07
CA ARG A 327 21.44 12.96 -5.48
C ARG A 327 22.17 11.64 -5.75
N GLU A 328 23.16 11.31 -4.93
CA GLU A 328 23.91 10.05 -5.03
C GLU A 328 22.98 8.83 -4.98
N ALA A 329 22.01 8.82 -4.05
CA ALA A 329 21.07 7.73 -3.94
C ALA A 329 20.20 7.56 -5.20
N VAL A 330 19.67 8.66 -5.76
CA VAL A 330 18.87 8.64 -6.99
C VAL A 330 19.71 8.14 -8.18
N HIS A 331 20.93 8.68 -8.35
CA HIS A 331 21.81 8.26 -9.45
C HIS A 331 22.23 6.79 -9.30
N THR A 332 22.59 6.35 -8.11
CA THR A 332 22.94 4.94 -7.82
C THR A 332 21.77 4.00 -8.16
N LEU A 333 20.55 4.37 -7.77
CA LEU A 333 19.37 3.58 -8.11
C LEU A 333 19.10 3.56 -9.60
N PHE A 334 19.27 4.69 -10.30
CA PHE A 334 19.16 4.72 -11.75
C PHE A 334 20.19 3.83 -12.42
N GLU A 335 21.46 3.92 -12.04
CA GLU A 335 22.57 3.13 -12.60
C GLU A 335 22.45 1.63 -12.35
N ARG A 336 21.88 1.22 -11.20
CA ARG A 336 21.88 -0.18 -10.75
C ARG A 336 20.52 -0.88 -10.89
N VAL A 337 19.43 -0.15 -10.90
CA VAL A 337 18.06 -0.68 -11.00
C VAL A 337 17.40 -0.27 -12.33
N GLY A 338 17.73 0.93 -12.83
CA GLY A 338 17.11 1.54 -14.01
C GLY A 338 17.50 1.01 -15.38
N PRO A 339 18.75 0.53 -15.66
CA PRO A 339 19.30 0.46 -17.04
C PRO A 339 18.44 -0.30 -18.07
N GLU A 340 17.71 -1.30 -17.62
CA GLU A 340 16.84 -2.13 -18.49
C GLU A 340 15.40 -1.59 -18.59
N GLY A 341 15.10 -0.45 -17.95
CA GLY A 341 13.75 0.04 -17.81
C GLY A 341 12.96 -0.69 -16.70
N GLY A 342 11.64 -0.48 -16.68
CA GLY A 342 10.78 -1.12 -15.69
C GLY A 342 11.03 -0.63 -14.26
N TYR A 343 11.45 0.61 -14.08
CA TYR A 343 11.75 1.18 -12.78
C TYR A 343 11.15 2.57 -12.58
N ILE A 344 10.51 2.78 -11.44
CA ILE A 344 9.99 4.06 -10.96
C ILE A 344 10.69 4.36 -9.64
N CYS A 345 11.45 5.45 -9.59
CA CYS A 345 12.14 5.88 -8.38
C CYS A 345 11.14 6.55 -7.42
N ALA A 346 11.16 6.13 -6.17
CA ALA A 346 10.31 6.68 -5.12
C ALA A 346 10.95 6.44 -3.74
N PRO A 347 10.54 7.19 -2.70
CA PRO A 347 10.74 6.75 -1.32
C PRO A 347 10.11 5.38 -1.11
N CYS A 348 10.72 4.56 -0.23
CA CYS A 348 10.23 3.20 -0.01
C CYS A 348 8.83 3.16 0.57
N ASP A 349 8.48 4.16 1.36
CA ASP A 349 7.19 4.24 2.03
C ASP A 349 6.86 5.70 2.38
N HIS A 350 5.92 5.91 3.30
CA HIS A 350 5.47 7.22 3.75
C HIS A 350 6.60 8.03 4.41
N PHE A 351 6.53 9.33 4.24
CA PHE A 351 7.33 10.30 4.96
C PHE A 351 6.41 11.37 5.58
N PHE A 352 6.82 11.93 6.72
CA PHE A 352 6.01 12.90 7.45
C PHE A 352 6.75 14.24 7.63
N ASP A 353 8.01 14.20 8.01
CA ASP A 353 8.78 15.39 8.39
C ASP A 353 9.87 15.75 7.37
N THR A 354 9.73 15.30 6.13
CA THR A 354 10.72 15.54 5.07
C THR A 354 10.68 17.00 4.63
N PRO A 355 11.83 17.72 4.65
CA PRO A 355 11.92 19.07 4.15
C PRO A 355 11.55 19.17 2.66
N PRO A 356 10.72 20.13 2.23
CA PRO A 356 10.35 20.31 0.83
C PRO A 356 11.55 20.47 -0.11
N GLU A 357 12.63 21.11 0.35
CA GLU A 357 13.87 21.26 -0.40
C GLU A 357 14.54 19.93 -0.70
N ASN A 358 14.46 18.95 0.19
CA ASN A 358 15.00 17.60 -0.04
C ASN A 358 14.19 16.85 -1.10
N ILE A 359 12.87 17.02 -1.10
CA ILE A 359 11.98 16.46 -2.14
C ILE A 359 12.32 17.08 -3.50
N GLN A 360 12.58 18.40 -3.54
CA GLN A 360 13.00 19.07 -4.77
C GLN A 360 14.34 18.52 -5.29
N VAL A 361 15.31 18.30 -4.40
CA VAL A 361 16.62 17.70 -4.77
C VAL A 361 16.44 16.30 -5.36
N MET A 362 15.59 15.47 -4.77
CA MET A 362 15.26 14.13 -5.29
C MET A 362 14.63 14.21 -6.69
N ALA A 363 13.67 15.10 -6.88
CA ALA A 363 13.01 15.30 -8.16
C ALA A 363 13.95 15.83 -9.25
N ASP A 364 14.84 16.77 -8.88
CA ASP A 364 15.86 17.32 -9.80
C ASP A 364 16.85 16.25 -10.24
N ALA A 365 17.38 15.47 -9.30
CA ALA A 365 18.31 14.38 -9.59
C ALA A 365 17.71 13.33 -10.55
N ALA A 366 16.44 12.99 -10.36
CA ALA A 366 15.76 12.04 -11.24
C ALA A 366 15.57 12.58 -12.68
N ARG A 367 15.37 13.90 -12.84
CA ARG A 367 15.27 14.53 -14.17
C ARG A 367 16.59 14.52 -14.95
N GLU A 368 17.72 14.43 -14.26
CA GLU A 368 19.06 14.30 -14.87
C GLU A 368 19.29 12.87 -15.43
N CYS A 369 18.54 11.89 -14.95
CA CYS A 369 18.66 10.48 -15.32
C CYS A 369 17.83 10.17 -16.57
N THR A 370 18.44 10.20 -17.75
CA THR A 370 17.77 9.93 -19.04
C THR A 370 18.14 8.55 -19.59
N TYR A 371 17.17 7.88 -20.21
CA TYR A 371 17.41 6.64 -20.96
C TYR A 371 17.87 7.00 -22.39
N ASN A 372 18.97 6.40 -22.82
CA ASN A 372 19.48 6.51 -24.19
C ASN A 372 18.81 5.50 -25.13
#